data_88e6326de82f56491ad3ad72a38cfae0
#
_entry.id   88e6326de82f56491ad3ad72a38cfae0
#
_cell.length_a   1.000
_cell.length_b   1.000
_cell.length_c   1.000
_cell.angle_alpha   90.00
_cell.angle_beta   90.00
_cell.angle_gamma   90.00
#
_symmetry.space_group_name_H-M   'P 1'
#
loop_
_entity.id
_entity.type
_entity.pdbx_description
1 polymer ?
#
loop_
_entity_poly.entity_id
_entity_poly.type
_entity_poly.pdbx_seq_one_letter_code
_entity_poly.pdbx_strand_id
1 'polypeptide(L)'
;MHYFSGFLFGNEEALFASYIPQHDRVVAGFSYGAIGAFEYALEKKIDRLVLLSPAFFEDKNESYIQKQLKYFHSPTYKESFFANVAYPSAIELSHYYYPHTQEDLERLLRYRWDREKLCQLVQRGVTIEVFLGGKDRIINAQKANEFFSQMAITYLIKEAGHALLS
;
A
#
# COMPACT_ATOMS: atom_id res chain seq x y z
N MET A 1 -0.19 8.51 16.27
CA MET A 1 -0.04 7.88 14.94
C MET A 1 -1.32 7.17 14.57
N HIS A 2 -1.76 7.31 13.32
CA HIS A 2 -2.97 6.66 12.81
C HIS A 2 -2.56 5.72 11.66
N TYR A 3 -2.96 4.45 11.74
CA TYR A 3 -2.54 3.42 10.79
C TYR A 3 -3.73 2.79 10.07
N PHE A 4 -3.60 2.56 8.78
CA PHE A 4 -4.58 1.91 7.92
C PHE A 4 -4.01 0.60 7.38
N SER A 5 -4.68 -0.50 7.71
CA SER A 5 -4.27 -1.87 7.33
C SER A 5 -4.43 -2.14 5.84
N GLY A 6 -3.64 -3.08 5.33
CA GLY A 6 -3.68 -3.53 3.96
C GLY A 6 -4.88 -4.44 3.64
N PHE A 7 -5.04 -4.75 2.36
CA PHE A 7 -6.08 -5.67 1.90
C PHE A 7 -5.86 -7.07 2.48
N LEU A 8 -6.89 -7.63 3.09
CA LEU A 8 -6.88 -8.91 3.83
C LEU A 8 -5.98 -8.90 5.07
N PHE A 9 -5.55 -7.74 5.53
CA PHE A 9 -4.71 -7.59 6.73
C PHE A 9 -5.42 -6.83 7.84
N GLY A 10 -5.04 -7.14 9.08
CA GLY A 10 -5.41 -6.40 10.28
C GLY A 10 -4.33 -6.57 11.35
N ASN A 11 -4.05 -5.48 12.08
CA ASN A 11 -3.07 -5.44 13.17
C ASN A 11 -1.62 -5.73 12.73
N GLU A 12 -1.29 -5.50 11.47
CA GLU A 12 0.06 -5.76 10.93
C GLU A 12 1.02 -4.58 11.07
N GLU A 13 0.62 -3.49 11.70
CA GLU A 13 1.43 -2.26 11.79
C GLU A 13 2.84 -2.48 12.37
N ALA A 14 2.99 -3.46 13.26
CA ALA A 14 4.28 -3.78 13.85
C ALA A 14 5.34 -4.21 12.82
N LEU A 15 4.91 -4.76 11.68
CA LEU A 15 5.82 -5.12 10.58
C LEU A 15 6.56 -3.89 10.04
N PHE A 16 5.96 -2.72 10.18
CA PHE A 16 6.44 -1.48 9.57
C PHE A 16 6.98 -0.48 10.59
N ALA A 17 7.19 -0.92 11.84
CA ALA A 17 7.60 -0.04 12.93
C ALA A 17 8.88 0.77 12.63
N SER A 18 9.82 0.20 11.87
CA SER A 18 11.06 0.88 11.50
C SER A 18 10.86 2.00 10.45
N TYR A 19 9.73 2.01 9.76
CA TYR A 19 9.41 2.99 8.72
C TYR A 19 8.50 4.11 9.21
N ILE A 20 7.81 3.92 10.33
CA ILE A 20 6.76 4.83 10.79
C ILE A 20 7.20 5.57 12.05
N PRO A 21 7.42 6.90 11.97
CA PRO A 21 7.69 7.69 13.18
C PRO A 21 6.49 7.64 14.14
N GLN A 22 6.79 7.49 15.43
CA GLN A 22 5.75 7.34 16.46
C GLN A 22 5.44 8.67 17.13
N HIS A 23 4.61 9.49 16.49
CA HIS A 23 4.04 10.71 17.09
C HIS A 23 2.66 11.04 16.50
N ASP A 24 1.92 11.93 17.17
CA ASP A 24 0.47 12.09 17.00
C ASP A 24 0.01 12.54 15.62
N ARG A 25 0.87 13.23 14.87
CA ARG A 25 0.47 13.81 13.58
C ARG A 25 1.03 13.06 12.38
N VAL A 26 1.34 11.78 12.60
CA VAL A 26 1.74 10.84 11.55
C VAL A 26 0.57 9.95 11.17
N VAL A 27 0.36 9.80 9.88
CA VAL A 27 -0.62 8.86 9.31
C VAL A 27 0.12 7.92 8.39
N ALA A 28 -0.13 6.64 8.51
CA ALA A 28 0.51 5.62 7.68
C ALA A 28 -0.53 4.63 7.14
N GLY A 29 -0.23 4.04 6.00
CA GLY A 29 -1.08 2.99 5.43
C GLY A 29 -0.28 2.04 4.56
N PHE A 30 -0.65 0.77 4.64
CA PHE A 30 -0.03 -0.31 3.88
C PHE A 30 -0.96 -0.76 2.75
N SER A 31 -0.43 -0.82 1.52
CA SER A 31 -1.14 -1.35 0.36
C SER A 31 -2.51 -0.68 0.15
N TYR A 32 -3.62 -1.39 0.28
CA TYR A 32 -4.97 -0.82 0.26
C TYR A 32 -5.15 0.28 1.32
N GLY A 33 -4.58 0.07 2.49
CA GLY A 33 -4.62 1.05 3.58
C GLY A 33 -3.95 2.39 3.23
N ALA A 34 -3.04 2.40 2.28
CA ALA A 34 -2.42 3.65 1.83
C ALA A 34 -3.44 4.60 1.20
N ILE A 35 -4.49 4.07 0.56
CA ILE A 35 -5.59 4.87 0.03
C ILE A 35 -6.34 5.56 1.17
N GLY A 36 -6.69 4.79 2.21
CA GLY A 36 -7.37 5.33 3.40
C GLY A 36 -6.52 6.39 4.10
N ALA A 37 -5.22 6.13 4.25
CA ALA A 37 -4.29 7.08 4.86
C ALA A 37 -4.22 8.40 4.07
N PHE A 38 -4.17 8.32 2.75
CA PHE A 38 -4.17 9.50 1.88
C PHE A 38 -5.48 10.29 2.00
N GLU A 39 -6.61 9.62 1.90
CA GLU A 39 -7.93 10.27 2.04
C GLU A 39 -8.09 10.94 3.41
N TYR A 40 -7.66 10.27 4.47
CA TYR A 40 -7.64 10.83 5.81
C TYR A 40 -6.77 12.10 5.90
N ALA A 41 -5.59 12.06 5.27
CA ALA A 41 -4.67 13.18 5.24
C ALA A 41 -5.25 14.43 4.56
N LEU A 42 -6.12 14.25 3.57
CA LEU A 42 -6.78 15.35 2.88
C LEU A 42 -7.73 16.13 3.80
N GLU A 43 -8.32 15.46 4.77
CA GLU A 43 -9.35 16.04 5.66
C GLU A 43 -8.83 16.44 7.02
N LYS A 44 -7.67 15.95 7.43
CA LYS A 44 -7.12 16.14 8.78
C LYS A 44 -5.81 16.92 8.73
N LYS A 45 -5.51 17.59 9.84
CA LYS A 45 -4.24 18.30 9.99
C LYS A 45 -3.16 17.31 10.44
N ILE A 46 -2.25 16.97 9.54
CA ILE A 46 -1.14 16.05 9.80
C ILE A 46 0.18 16.68 9.39
N ASP A 47 1.28 16.12 9.87
CA ASP A 47 2.63 16.56 9.50
C ASP A 47 3.30 15.60 8.52
N ARG A 48 2.97 14.30 8.60
CA ARG A 48 3.64 13.27 7.80
C ARG A 48 2.66 12.19 7.37
N LEU A 49 2.73 11.86 6.08
CA LEU A 49 1.99 10.74 5.47
C LEU A 49 3.00 9.70 5.01
N VAL A 50 2.89 8.48 5.53
CA VAL A 50 3.76 7.35 5.19
C VAL A 50 2.96 6.33 4.39
N LEU A 51 3.33 6.12 3.14
CA LEU A 51 2.70 5.16 2.24
C LEU A 51 3.63 3.95 2.08
N LEU A 52 3.18 2.80 2.55
CA LEU A 52 3.94 1.55 2.55
C LEU A 52 3.41 0.65 1.42
N SER A 53 4.19 0.46 0.38
CA SER A 53 3.78 -0.29 -0.82
C SER A 53 2.35 0.06 -1.26
N PRO A 54 2.05 1.35 -1.51
CA PRO A 54 0.68 1.77 -1.81
C PRO A 54 0.08 0.99 -2.98
N ALA A 55 -1.21 0.66 -2.87
CA ALA A 55 -1.93 -0.04 -3.93
C ALA A 55 -1.92 0.82 -5.20
N PHE A 56 -1.09 0.43 -6.16
CA PHE A 56 -0.87 1.16 -7.40
C PHE A 56 -1.06 0.19 -8.58
N PHE A 57 -2.20 0.29 -9.26
CA PHE A 57 -2.58 -0.60 -10.35
C PHE A 57 -2.93 0.17 -11.63
N GLU A 58 -2.51 1.43 -11.74
CA GLU A 58 -2.81 2.28 -12.89
C GLU A 58 -2.09 1.82 -14.16
N ASP A 59 -1.09 0.95 -14.02
CA ASP A 59 -0.39 0.29 -15.13
C ASP A 59 -1.13 -0.95 -15.66
N LYS A 60 -2.25 -1.33 -15.03
CA LYS A 60 -3.01 -2.53 -15.39
C LYS A 60 -4.24 -2.19 -16.24
N ASN A 61 -4.61 -3.14 -17.12
CA ASN A 61 -5.78 -3.00 -17.97
C ASN A 61 -7.01 -3.68 -17.38
N GLU A 62 -8.17 -3.51 -18.02
CA GLU A 62 -9.44 -4.11 -17.58
C GLU A 62 -9.39 -5.63 -17.54
N SER A 63 -8.70 -6.26 -18.48
CA SER A 63 -8.53 -7.73 -18.50
C SER A 63 -7.84 -8.24 -17.23
N TYR A 64 -6.79 -7.55 -16.77
CA TYR A 64 -6.12 -7.87 -15.52
C TYR A 64 -7.07 -7.76 -14.33
N ILE A 65 -7.82 -6.65 -14.26
CA ILE A 65 -8.76 -6.40 -13.17
C ILE A 65 -9.81 -7.51 -13.10
N GLN A 66 -10.42 -7.86 -14.23
CA GLN A 66 -11.44 -8.92 -14.28
C GLN A 66 -10.88 -10.28 -13.85
N LYS A 67 -9.65 -10.59 -14.23
CA LYS A 67 -8.99 -11.83 -13.79
C LYS A 67 -8.79 -11.84 -12.28
N GLN A 68 -8.38 -10.74 -11.68
CA GLN A 68 -8.18 -10.65 -10.24
C GLN A 68 -9.51 -10.79 -9.48
N LEU A 69 -10.56 -10.14 -9.94
CA LEU A 69 -11.89 -10.23 -9.33
C LEU A 69 -12.42 -11.68 -9.39
N LYS A 70 -12.23 -12.36 -10.51
CA LYS A 70 -12.61 -13.76 -10.67
C LYS A 70 -11.79 -14.66 -9.75
N TYR A 71 -10.47 -14.47 -9.70
CA TYR A 71 -9.55 -15.27 -8.89
C TYR A 71 -9.83 -15.13 -7.39
N PHE A 72 -10.35 -13.98 -6.96
CA PHE A 72 -10.72 -13.73 -5.55
C PHE A 72 -11.62 -14.82 -4.96
N HIS A 73 -12.47 -15.44 -5.77
CA HIS A 73 -13.38 -16.50 -5.34
C HIS A 73 -12.75 -17.90 -5.36
N SER A 74 -11.50 -18.03 -5.81
CA SER A 74 -10.77 -19.31 -5.79
C SER A 74 -10.41 -19.71 -4.35
N PRO A 75 -10.50 -21.01 -4.00
CA PRO A 75 -10.12 -21.46 -2.67
C PRO A 75 -8.62 -21.28 -2.36
N THR A 76 -7.79 -21.08 -3.38
CA THR A 76 -6.34 -20.86 -3.22
C THR A 76 -5.94 -19.38 -3.20
N TYR A 77 -6.87 -18.46 -3.38
CA TYR A 77 -6.57 -17.03 -3.49
C TYR A 77 -5.84 -16.48 -2.26
N LYS A 78 -6.40 -16.72 -1.09
CA LYS A 78 -5.88 -16.20 0.18
C LYS A 78 -4.44 -16.66 0.42
N GLU A 79 -4.19 -17.97 0.29
CA GLU A 79 -2.85 -18.55 0.50
C GLU A 79 -1.84 -17.95 -0.48
N SER A 80 -2.19 -17.91 -1.76
CA SER A 80 -1.35 -17.34 -2.81
C SER A 80 -1.09 -15.85 -2.58
N PHE A 81 -2.10 -15.10 -2.17
CA PHE A 81 -1.96 -13.68 -1.88
C PHE A 81 -0.97 -13.44 -0.74
N PHE A 82 -1.11 -14.15 0.39
CA PHE A 82 -0.18 -13.98 1.51
C PHE A 82 1.26 -14.37 1.15
N ALA A 83 1.43 -15.44 0.38
CA ALA A 83 2.76 -15.85 -0.09
C ALA A 83 3.40 -14.77 -0.98
N ASN A 84 2.63 -14.18 -1.88
CA ASN A 84 3.11 -13.11 -2.76
C ASN A 84 3.41 -11.81 -2.00
N VAL A 85 2.63 -11.49 -0.98
CA VAL A 85 2.88 -10.32 -0.12
C VAL A 85 4.18 -10.50 0.67
N ALA A 86 4.42 -11.70 1.21
CA ALA A 86 5.63 -12.00 1.99
C ALA A 86 6.90 -12.10 1.12
N TYR A 87 6.78 -12.52 -0.13
CA TYR A 87 7.92 -12.73 -1.02
C TYR A 87 8.85 -11.49 -1.05
N PRO A 88 10.17 -11.64 -1.03
CA PRO A 88 10.96 -12.87 -1.08
C PRO A 88 11.15 -13.55 0.29
N SER A 89 10.61 -13.00 1.36
CA SER A 89 10.63 -13.63 2.68
C SER A 89 9.73 -14.88 2.67
N ALA A 90 10.11 -15.87 3.47
CA ALA A 90 9.30 -17.06 3.70
C ALA A 90 8.46 -16.97 4.98
N ILE A 91 8.40 -15.79 5.60
CA ILE A 91 7.64 -15.58 6.83
C ILE A 91 6.14 -15.82 6.60
N GLU A 92 5.48 -16.43 7.56
CA GLU A 92 4.05 -16.67 7.54
C GLU A 92 3.30 -15.43 8.01
N LEU A 93 2.44 -14.87 7.13
CA LEU A 93 1.67 -13.66 7.42
C LEU A 93 0.18 -13.91 7.65
N SER A 94 -0.29 -15.17 7.52
CA SER A 94 -1.73 -15.48 7.59
C SER A 94 -2.36 -15.18 8.94
N HIS A 95 -1.58 -15.06 10.02
CA HIS A 95 -2.09 -14.69 11.33
C HIS A 95 -2.58 -13.22 11.41
N TYR A 96 -2.22 -12.40 10.42
CA TYR A 96 -2.74 -11.05 10.28
C TYR A 96 -4.03 -11.00 9.46
N TYR A 97 -4.56 -12.13 9.03
CA TYR A 97 -5.74 -12.16 8.16
C TYR A 97 -6.93 -11.42 8.79
N TYR A 98 -7.50 -10.54 7.99
CA TYR A 98 -8.76 -9.86 8.26
C TYR A 98 -9.60 -9.88 6.98
N PRO A 99 -10.88 -10.31 7.02
CA PRO A 99 -11.67 -10.45 5.81
C PRO A 99 -11.98 -9.10 5.15
N HIS A 100 -11.89 -9.09 3.83
CA HIS A 100 -12.34 -7.99 2.98
C HIS A 100 -13.27 -8.53 1.90
N THR A 101 -13.95 -7.62 1.20
CA THR A 101 -14.93 -7.97 0.19
C THR A 101 -14.37 -7.87 -1.22
N GLN A 102 -15.10 -8.42 -2.21
CA GLN A 102 -14.78 -8.22 -3.61
C GLN A 102 -14.84 -6.74 -4.00
N GLU A 103 -15.76 -5.98 -3.41
CA GLU A 103 -15.89 -4.54 -3.61
C GLU A 103 -14.64 -3.80 -3.16
N ASP A 104 -14.04 -4.21 -2.04
CA ASP A 104 -12.76 -3.66 -1.59
C ASP A 104 -11.64 -3.94 -2.60
N LEU A 105 -11.59 -5.17 -3.12
CA LEU A 105 -10.61 -5.54 -4.14
C LEU A 105 -10.81 -4.71 -5.41
N GLU A 106 -12.05 -4.57 -5.87
CA GLU A 106 -12.36 -3.76 -7.04
C GLU A 106 -11.96 -2.30 -6.84
N ARG A 107 -12.24 -1.74 -5.66
CA ARG A 107 -11.87 -0.37 -5.32
C ARG A 107 -10.37 -0.16 -5.41
N LEU A 108 -9.56 -1.05 -4.82
CA LEU A 108 -8.10 -0.91 -4.86
C LEU A 108 -7.51 -1.09 -6.25
N LEU A 109 -8.09 -1.99 -7.05
CA LEU A 109 -7.63 -2.25 -8.42
C LEU A 109 -7.95 -1.09 -9.37
N ARG A 110 -9.06 -0.41 -9.13
CA ARG A 110 -9.53 0.70 -9.97
C ARG A 110 -9.12 2.07 -9.45
N TYR A 111 -8.48 2.14 -8.28
CA TYR A 111 -8.13 3.42 -7.66
C TYR A 111 -7.12 4.17 -8.51
N ARG A 112 -7.39 5.47 -8.72
CA ARG A 112 -6.48 6.37 -9.40
C ARG A 112 -5.97 7.42 -8.43
N TRP A 113 -4.66 7.44 -8.24
CA TRP A 113 -4.01 8.39 -7.37
C TRP A 113 -4.09 9.80 -7.96
N ASP A 114 -4.55 10.73 -7.15
CA ASP A 114 -4.72 12.13 -7.56
C ASP A 114 -3.45 12.92 -7.31
N ARG A 115 -2.69 13.15 -8.38
CA ARG A 115 -1.43 13.89 -8.33
C ARG A 115 -1.59 15.30 -7.77
N GLU A 116 -2.65 16.02 -8.16
CA GLU A 116 -2.89 17.38 -7.71
C GLU A 116 -3.15 17.43 -6.20
N LYS A 117 -3.93 16.50 -5.68
CA LYS A 117 -4.21 16.41 -4.24
C LYS A 117 -2.96 16.03 -3.45
N LEU A 118 -2.12 15.15 -3.98
CA LEU A 118 -0.82 14.84 -3.36
C LEU A 118 0.06 16.10 -3.31
N CYS A 119 0.13 16.85 -4.39
CA CYS A 119 0.87 18.11 -4.42
C CYS A 119 0.30 19.14 -3.42
N GLN A 120 -1.02 19.21 -3.27
CA GLN A 120 -1.66 20.10 -2.29
C GLN A 120 -1.26 19.76 -0.86
N LEU A 121 -1.14 18.46 -0.52
CA LEU A 121 -0.64 18.04 0.79
C LEU A 121 0.78 18.57 1.03
N VAL A 122 1.66 18.40 0.05
CA VAL A 122 3.04 18.91 0.13
C VAL A 122 3.06 20.44 0.32
N GLN A 123 2.24 21.17 -0.44
CA GLN A 123 2.11 22.62 -0.33
C GLN A 123 1.60 23.06 1.04
N ARG A 124 0.79 22.24 1.69
CA ARG A 124 0.31 22.45 3.07
C ARG A 124 1.36 22.14 4.13
N GLY A 125 2.55 21.71 3.73
CA GLY A 125 3.64 21.37 4.63
C GLY A 125 3.66 19.92 5.11
N VAL A 126 2.86 19.02 4.50
CA VAL A 126 2.88 17.58 4.81
C VAL A 126 4.10 16.96 4.13
N THR A 127 4.91 16.24 4.90
CA THR A 127 5.97 15.39 4.33
C THR A 127 5.35 14.07 3.91
N ILE A 128 5.46 13.72 2.63
CA ILE A 128 4.98 12.43 2.11
C ILE A 128 6.18 11.54 1.86
N GLU A 129 6.21 10.38 2.50
CA GLU A 129 7.22 9.35 2.29
C GLU A 129 6.56 8.09 1.75
N VAL A 130 7.16 7.51 0.70
CA VAL A 130 6.67 6.29 0.06
C VAL A 130 7.78 5.25 0.09
N PHE A 131 7.48 4.08 0.64
CA PHE A 131 8.42 2.96 0.70
C PHE A 131 7.95 1.86 -0.24
N LEU A 132 8.84 1.39 -1.10
CA LEU A 132 8.55 0.40 -2.14
C LEU A 132 9.59 -0.71 -2.10
N GLY A 133 9.15 -1.93 -2.37
CA GLY A 133 10.04 -3.09 -2.47
C GLY A 133 10.36 -3.41 -3.93
N GLY A 134 11.65 -3.53 -4.25
CA GLY A 134 12.10 -3.84 -5.62
C GLY A 134 11.69 -5.23 -6.11
N LYS A 135 11.37 -6.15 -5.19
CA LYS A 135 10.92 -7.51 -5.49
C LYS A 135 9.42 -7.71 -5.26
N ASP A 136 8.65 -6.63 -5.21
CA ASP A 136 7.21 -6.66 -5.01
C ASP A 136 6.51 -7.50 -6.10
N ARG A 137 5.67 -8.46 -5.67
CA ARG A 137 4.88 -9.32 -6.55
C ARG A 137 3.41 -8.91 -6.64
N ILE A 138 3.01 -7.86 -5.93
CA ILE A 138 1.62 -7.38 -5.92
C ILE A 138 1.46 -6.17 -6.85
N ILE A 139 2.34 -5.17 -6.71
CA ILE A 139 2.32 -3.97 -7.56
C ILE A 139 3.61 -3.89 -8.40
N ASN A 140 3.58 -3.06 -9.44
CA ASN A 140 4.79 -2.69 -10.15
C ASN A 140 5.47 -1.55 -9.39
N ALA A 141 6.47 -1.90 -8.57
CA ALA A 141 7.17 -0.94 -7.72
C ALA A 141 7.86 0.16 -8.52
N GLN A 142 8.40 -0.17 -9.71
CA GLN A 142 9.05 0.81 -10.57
C GLN A 142 8.07 1.86 -11.08
N LYS A 143 6.90 1.45 -11.53
CA LYS A 143 5.86 2.37 -12.00
C LYS A 143 5.33 3.24 -10.86
N ALA A 144 5.13 2.65 -9.68
CA ALA A 144 4.76 3.39 -8.48
C ALA A 144 5.84 4.44 -8.12
N ASN A 145 7.12 4.04 -8.18
CA ASN A 145 8.24 4.95 -7.92
C ASN A 145 8.26 6.11 -8.91
N GLU A 146 8.09 5.84 -10.19
CA GLU A 146 8.02 6.89 -11.23
C GLU A 146 6.90 7.90 -10.95
N PHE A 147 5.75 7.42 -10.50
CA PHE A 147 4.63 8.28 -10.17
C PHE A 147 4.87 9.09 -8.89
N PHE A 148 5.14 8.43 -7.78
CA PHE A 148 5.22 9.09 -6.47
C PHE A 148 6.45 9.98 -6.31
N SER A 149 7.56 9.68 -6.97
CA SER A 149 8.78 10.48 -6.87
C SER A 149 8.63 11.90 -7.42
N GLN A 150 7.57 12.16 -8.17
CA GLN A 150 7.28 13.52 -8.68
C GLN A 150 6.84 14.48 -7.58
N MET A 151 6.30 13.99 -6.44
CA MET A 151 5.80 14.85 -5.37
C MET A 151 6.12 14.35 -3.96
N ALA A 152 6.68 13.17 -3.80
CA ALA A 152 6.97 12.56 -2.50
C ALA A 152 8.44 12.15 -2.42
N ILE A 153 8.91 11.93 -1.19
CA ILE A 153 10.20 11.28 -0.96
C ILE A 153 9.96 9.77 -1.10
N THR A 154 10.59 9.14 -2.08
CA THR A 154 10.40 7.71 -2.34
C THR A 154 11.67 6.92 -2.00
N TYR A 155 11.49 5.76 -1.39
CA TYR A 155 12.55 4.83 -1.04
C TYR A 155 12.26 3.49 -1.71
N LEU A 156 13.09 3.08 -2.67
CA LEU A 156 13.01 1.78 -3.30
C LEU A 156 14.00 0.83 -2.62
N ILE A 157 13.49 -0.10 -1.83
CA ILE A 157 14.28 -1.09 -1.10
C ILE A 157 14.48 -2.29 -2.02
N LYS A 158 15.63 -2.36 -2.64
CA LYS A 158 15.92 -3.27 -3.76
C LYS A 158 15.58 -4.73 -3.48
N GLU A 159 15.93 -5.23 -2.30
CA GLU A 159 15.78 -6.66 -1.97
C GLU A 159 14.47 -7.00 -1.25
N ALA A 160 13.64 -6.02 -0.96
CA ALA A 160 12.37 -6.22 -0.27
C ALA A 160 11.21 -6.45 -1.23
N GLY A 161 10.17 -7.12 -0.75
CA GLY A 161 8.91 -7.33 -1.45
C GLY A 161 7.81 -6.38 -1.00
N HIS A 162 6.56 -6.80 -1.20
CA HIS A 162 5.38 -5.96 -0.91
C HIS A 162 5.26 -5.59 0.58
N ALA A 163 5.52 -6.53 1.47
CA ALA A 163 5.51 -6.27 2.92
C ALA A 163 6.81 -5.62 3.41
N LEU A 164 7.68 -5.14 2.52
CA LEU A 164 8.97 -4.53 2.82
C LEU A 164 9.91 -5.46 3.61
N LEU A 165 9.73 -6.76 3.44
CA LEU A 165 10.55 -7.82 4.01
C LEU A 165 11.48 -8.39 2.93
N SER A 166 12.64 -8.87 3.36
CA SER A 166 13.62 -9.50 2.46
C SER A 166 13.92 -10.95 2.83
#